data_ade22e313db36ac632c5916e4f0a528c
#
_entry.id   ade22e313db36ac632c5916e4f0a528c
#
_cell.length_a   1.000
_cell.length_b   1.000
_cell.length_c   1.000
_cell.angle_alpha   90.00
_cell.angle_beta   90.00
_cell.angle_gamma   90.00
#
_symmetry.space_group_name_H-M   'P 1'
#
loop_
_entity.id
_entity.type
_entity.pdbx_description
1 polymer ?
#
loop_
_entity_poly.entity_id
_entity_poly.type
_entity_poly.pdbx_seq_one_letter_code
_entity_poly.pdbx_strand_id
1 'polypeptide(L)'
;VLQKVAVFRAVEAIDANNWDDAEALLKEAKDIGIVPKYNALTLYWQAEVAYHKGDVERAKQCYEDYIRRAPKSEMEYHFAHYGLGYANLALNKMEDAQSAFNTFVREYTMRDSYLYDAHNRLGDAYFAVREFSDARKIYNIVAQASTDQRHYANYQLAKIDGIDNKPKAKIDRLKSIVSDNEGAYVDDAWYELGRTYISMEKYNDGAKTLQEFVDSDYLSPYYVSALSDLALAYYNLGRKDDARVCYEKVVDYDPESADAMEAVRGIREIYVSQGRVDDYFAYAERKGLQSDMSAVARDSLTFAAAKNVYLNGDMTAACQKLNNYLDSFVSGYNRTEALFYLSDCYVVLEKNAEALKTMRLLLDHGRSNYSDRVLDVYSRM
;
A
#
# COMPACT_ATOMS: atom_id res chain seq x y z
N VAL A 1 19.95 -45.39 28.03
CA VAL A 1 18.49 -45.55 27.83
C VAL A 1 17.76 -44.31 28.26
N LEU A 2 17.91 -43.81 29.49
CA LEU A 2 17.17 -42.65 30.04
C LEU A 2 17.31 -41.38 29.18
N GLN A 3 18.54 -41.01 28.79
CA GLN A 3 18.80 -39.84 27.94
C GLN A 3 18.07 -39.93 26.60
N LYS A 4 18.10 -41.12 25.96
CA LYS A 4 17.36 -41.36 24.72
C LYS A 4 15.87 -41.15 24.93
N VAL A 5 15.31 -41.70 26.01
CA VAL A 5 13.87 -41.58 26.33
C VAL A 5 13.48 -40.10 26.55
N ALA A 6 14.30 -39.34 27.28
CA ALA A 6 14.03 -37.91 27.52
C ALA A 6 14.00 -37.12 26.20
N VAL A 7 14.98 -37.35 25.29
CA VAL A 7 14.95 -36.66 23.97
C VAL A 7 13.72 -37.03 23.15
N PHE A 8 13.35 -38.32 23.06
CA PHE A 8 12.18 -38.72 22.26
C PHE A 8 10.88 -38.22 22.84
N ARG A 9 10.72 -38.21 24.15
CA ARG A 9 9.57 -37.61 24.80
C ARG A 9 9.50 -36.06 24.59
N ALA A 10 10.66 -35.42 24.51
CA ALA A 10 10.69 -34.00 24.17
C ALA A 10 10.21 -33.77 22.74
N VAL A 11 10.58 -34.64 21.77
CA VAL A 11 10.06 -34.54 20.40
C VAL A 11 8.56 -34.78 20.36
N GLU A 12 8.03 -35.75 21.09
CA GLU A 12 6.57 -35.95 21.21
C GLU A 12 5.86 -34.73 21.79
N ALA A 13 6.47 -34.05 22.79
CA ALA A 13 5.93 -32.81 23.34
C ALA A 13 5.97 -31.66 22.34
N ILE A 14 7.03 -31.54 21.51
CA ILE A 14 7.13 -30.58 20.41
C ILE A 14 6.02 -30.81 19.38
N ASP A 15 5.84 -32.07 18.96
CA ASP A 15 4.78 -32.43 18.02
C ASP A 15 3.37 -32.11 18.54
N ALA A 16 3.21 -32.16 19.88
CA ALA A 16 1.99 -31.74 20.56
C ALA A 16 1.89 -30.23 20.86
N ASN A 17 2.85 -29.43 20.38
CA ASN A 17 3.00 -27.98 20.68
C ASN A 17 3.12 -27.67 22.18
N ASN A 18 3.59 -28.63 22.98
CA ASN A 18 3.82 -28.44 24.42
C ASN A 18 5.28 -28.05 24.68
N TRP A 19 5.58 -26.78 24.45
CA TRP A 19 6.94 -26.22 24.45
C TRP A 19 7.59 -26.23 25.83
N ASP A 20 6.81 -26.08 26.92
CA ASP A 20 7.32 -26.06 28.30
C ASP A 20 7.75 -27.44 28.75
N ASP A 21 6.95 -28.47 28.49
CA ASP A 21 7.32 -29.86 28.76
C ASP A 21 8.51 -30.31 27.91
N ALA A 22 8.54 -29.89 26.64
CA ALA A 22 9.67 -30.16 25.77
C ALA A 22 10.97 -29.57 26.35
N GLU A 23 10.94 -28.30 26.79
CA GLU A 23 12.11 -27.63 27.40
C GLU A 23 12.59 -28.36 28.68
N ALA A 24 11.66 -28.78 29.55
CA ALA A 24 11.97 -29.51 30.77
C ALA A 24 12.64 -30.87 30.47
N LEU A 25 12.07 -31.63 29.51
CA LEU A 25 12.62 -32.91 29.09
C LEU A 25 14.01 -32.78 28.40
N LEU A 26 14.21 -31.73 27.60
CA LEU A 26 15.51 -31.45 27.00
C LEU A 26 16.57 -31.05 28.05
N LYS A 27 16.13 -30.35 29.11
CA LYS A 27 17.00 -30.05 30.24
C LYS A 27 17.40 -31.34 30.97
N GLU A 28 16.46 -32.25 31.22
CA GLU A 28 16.76 -33.60 31.79
C GLU A 28 17.73 -34.36 30.90
N ALA A 29 17.51 -34.38 29.58
CA ALA A 29 18.41 -35.05 28.63
C ALA A 29 19.83 -34.46 28.66
N LYS A 30 19.96 -33.15 28.79
CA LYS A 30 21.24 -32.44 28.92
C LYS A 30 21.95 -32.75 30.24
N ASP A 31 21.23 -32.83 31.34
CA ASP A 31 21.79 -33.10 32.69
C ASP A 31 22.32 -34.57 32.76
N ILE A 32 21.68 -35.51 32.07
CA ILE A 32 22.18 -36.87 31.93
C ILE A 32 23.51 -36.91 31.15
N GLY A 33 23.61 -36.24 30.00
CA GLY A 33 24.81 -35.87 29.27
C GLY A 33 25.80 -36.97 28.87
N ILE A 34 25.39 -38.26 28.87
CA ILE A 34 26.32 -39.39 28.74
C ILE A 34 26.66 -39.75 27.28
N VAL A 35 25.65 -39.70 26.40
CA VAL A 35 25.79 -40.21 25.02
C VAL A 35 25.97 -39.04 24.04
N PRO A 36 27.12 -38.94 23.35
CA PRO A 36 27.44 -37.82 22.46
C PRO A 36 26.35 -37.51 21.40
N LYS A 37 25.79 -38.56 20.80
CA LYS A 37 24.71 -38.44 19.82
C LYS A 37 23.50 -37.68 20.42
N TYR A 38 23.05 -38.07 21.61
CA TYR A 38 21.89 -37.46 22.26
C TYR A 38 22.22 -36.08 22.86
N ASN A 39 23.50 -35.83 23.22
CA ASN A 39 23.95 -34.47 23.58
C ASN A 39 23.82 -33.51 22.40
N ALA A 40 24.18 -33.95 21.20
CA ALA A 40 24.02 -33.16 20.00
C ALA A 40 22.52 -32.95 19.68
N LEU A 41 21.72 -34.03 19.61
CA LEU A 41 20.27 -33.89 19.33
C LEU A 41 19.56 -33.04 20.35
N THR A 42 19.95 -33.05 21.63
CA THR A 42 19.40 -32.14 22.63
C THR A 42 19.61 -30.65 22.24
N LEU A 43 20.78 -30.30 21.69
CA LEU A 43 21.04 -28.95 21.23
C LEU A 43 20.14 -28.53 20.05
N TYR A 44 19.96 -29.45 19.08
CA TYR A 44 19.09 -29.21 17.95
C TYR A 44 17.65 -28.92 18.42
N TRP A 45 17.08 -29.78 19.25
CA TRP A 45 15.71 -29.59 19.75
C TRP A 45 15.58 -28.42 20.73
N GLN A 46 16.63 -28.10 21.49
CA GLN A 46 16.64 -26.87 22.30
C GLN A 46 16.62 -25.60 21.42
N ALA A 47 17.21 -25.64 20.23
CA ALA A 47 17.16 -24.56 19.27
C ALA A 47 15.73 -24.38 18.72
N GLU A 48 15.07 -25.50 18.33
CA GLU A 48 13.67 -25.48 17.87
C GLU A 48 12.74 -24.90 18.94
N VAL A 49 12.82 -25.38 20.18
CA VAL A 49 12.01 -24.88 21.29
C VAL A 49 12.30 -23.39 21.56
N ALA A 50 13.57 -22.98 21.58
CA ALA A 50 13.94 -21.60 21.84
C ALA A 50 13.40 -20.68 20.73
N TYR A 51 13.49 -21.08 19.46
CA TYR A 51 12.98 -20.33 18.33
C TYR A 51 11.46 -20.13 18.44
N HIS A 52 10.71 -21.19 18.71
CA HIS A 52 9.25 -21.14 18.87
C HIS A 52 8.80 -20.33 20.10
N LYS A 53 9.62 -20.28 21.15
CA LYS A 53 9.39 -19.44 22.33
C LYS A 53 9.83 -17.97 22.15
N GLY A 54 10.41 -17.62 21.01
CA GLY A 54 10.88 -16.28 20.69
C GLY A 54 12.27 -15.93 21.21
N ASP A 55 13.00 -16.88 21.82
CA ASP A 55 14.39 -16.69 22.26
C ASP A 55 15.33 -17.01 21.09
N VAL A 56 15.36 -16.09 20.11
CA VAL A 56 16.03 -16.30 18.82
C VAL A 56 17.55 -16.34 18.96
N GLU A 57 18.15 -15.55 19.84
CA GLU A 57 19.58 -15.61 20.13
C GLU A 57 20.01 -16.97 20.68
N ARG A 58 19.25 -17.49 21.64
CA ARG A 58 19.49 -18.84 22.18
C ARG A 58 19.31 -19.89 21.09
N ALA A 59 18.28 -19.79 20.26
CA ALA A 59 18.06 -20.70 19.13
C ALA A 59 19.27 -20.71 18.19
N LYS A 60 19.74 -19.54 17.74
CA LYS A 60 20.95 -19.40 16.93
C LYS A 60 22.15 -20.10 17.56
N GLN A 61 22.44 -19.84 18.83
CA GLN A 61 23.59 -20.43 19.51
C GLN A 61 23.47 -21.95 19.59
N CYS A 62 22.28 -22.47 19.88
CA CYS A 62 22.03 -23.90 19.95
C CYS A 62 22.20 -24.60 18.58
N TYR A 63 21.70 -24.00 17.46
CA TYR A 63 21.93 -24.52 16.11
C TYR A 63 23.42 -24.53 15.75
N GLU A 64 24.15 -23.43 16.03
CA GLU A 64 25.59 -23.37 15.79
C GLU A 64 26.36 -24.40 16.60
N ASP A 65 25.99 -24.62 17.86
CA ASP A 65 26.60 -25.67 18.73
C ASP A 65 26.31 -27.06 18.22
N TYR A 66 25.11 -27.33 17.72
CA TYR A 66 24.75 -28.59 17.11
C TYR A 66 25.56 -28.84 15.83
N ILE A 67 25.58 -27.87 14.90
CA ILE A 67 26.30 -27.96 13.62
C ILE A 67 27.80 -28.30 13.84
N ARG A 68 28.41 -27.76 14.91
CA ARG A 68 29.82 -28.06 15.25
C ARG A 68 30.06 -29.49 15.73
N ARG A 69 29.02 -30.20 16.23
CA ARG A 69 29.15 -31.49 16.91
C ARG A 69 28.51 -32.64 16.15
N ALA A 70 27.54 -32.36 15.29
CA ALA A 70 26.77 -33.36 14.61
C ALA A 70 27.45 -33.87 13.34
N PRO A 71 27.30 -35.18 13.00
CA PRO A 71 27.70 -35.69 11.71
C PRO A 71 26.85 -35.04 10.59
N LYS A 72 27.51 -34.67 9.49
CA LYS A 72 26.84 -34.10 8.31
C LYS A 72 25.84 -35.03 7.63
N SER A 73 25.88 -36.30 7.92
CA SER A 73 24.96 -37.29 7.37
C SER A 73 23.61 -37.37 8.07
N GLU A 74 23.47 -36.74 9.22
CA GLU A 74 22.19 -36.69 9.94
C GLU A 74 21.27 -35.69 9.29
N MET A 75 19.98 -35.99 9.22
CA MET A 75 18.98 -35.10 8.61
C MET A 75 18.87 -33.79 9.38
N GLU A 76 18.90 -33.83 10.69
CA GLU A 76 18.85 -32.66 11.58
C GLU A 76 20.05 -31.72 11.36
N TYR A 77 21.18 -32.21 10.78
CA TYR A 77 22.29 -31.33 10.40
C TYR A 77 21.85 -30.32 9.31
N HIS A 78 21.11 -30.80 8.32
CA HIS A 78 20.59 -29.93 7.27
C HIS A 78 19.52 -28.98 7.84
N PHE A 79 18.58 -29.51 8.61
CA PHE A 79 17.56 -28.68 9.22
C PHE A 79 18.11 -27.68 10.23
N ALA A 80 19.24 -27.97 10.89
CA ALA A 80 19.92 -26.96 11.72
C ALA A 80 20.43 -25.75 10.92
N HIS A 81 20.90 -25.97 9.69
CA HIS A 81 21.23 -24.85 8.79
C HIS A 81 19.99 -24.09 8.32
N TYR A 82 18.88 -24.78 8.08
CA TYR A 82 17.59 -24.16 7.76
C TYR A 82 17.09 -23.30 8.93
N GLY A 83 17.01 -23.85 10.13
CA GLY A 83 16.60 -23.10 11.34
C GLY A 83 17.55 -21.95 11.70
N LEU A 84 18.88 -22.14 11.53
CA LEU A 84 19.89 -21.10 11.70
C LEU A 84 19.67 -19.94 10.70
N GLY A 85 19.29 -20.26 9.46
CA GLY A 85 18.91 -19.27 8.46
C GLY A 85 17.75 -18.39 8.95
N TYR A 86 16.69 -19.01 9.44
CA TYR A 86 15.53 -18.30 10.00
C TYR A 86 15.87 -17.49 11.26
N ALA A 87 16.68 -18.05 12.16
CA ALA A 87 17.15 -17.32 13.34
C ALA A 87 17.95 -16.06 12.96
N ASN A 88 18.81 -16.15 11.95
CA ASN A 88 19.57 -15.01 11.46
C ASN A 88 18.69 -13.98 10.75
N LEU A 89 17.65 -14.38 9.97
CA LEU A 89 16.66 -13.45 9.42
C LEU A 89 15.93 -12.68 10.52
N ALA A 90 15.46 -13.39 11.55
CA ALA A 90 14.76 -12.78 12.68
C ALA A 90 15.65 -11.78 13.46
N LEU A 91 16.96 -12.04 13.51
CA LEU A 91 17.97 -11.17 14.10
C LEU A 91 18.48 -10.07 13.13
N ASN A 92 17.91 -9.97 11.94
CA ASN A 92 18.34 -9.04 10.89
C ASN A 92 19.83 -9.19 10.48
N LYS A 93 20.36 -10.42 10.55
CA LYS A 93 21.73 -10.80 10.16
C LYS A 93 21.73 -11.45 8.78
N MET A 94 21.55 -10.63 7.75
CA MET A 94 21.24 -11.11 6.39
C MET A 94 22.36 -11.93 5.76
N GLU A 95 23.64 -11.56 5.95
CA GLU A 95 24.79 -12.30 5.42
C GLU A 95 24.96 -13.67 6.11
N ASP A 96 24.70 -13.74 7.43
CA ASP A 96 24.70 -15.00 8.17
C ASP A 96 23.54 -15.90 7.71
N ALA A 97 22.36 -15.30 7.43
CA ALA A 97 21.22 -16.03 6.88
C ALA A 97 21.50 -16.57 5.47
N GLN A 98 22.11 -15.78 4.58
CA GLN A 98 22.57 -16.24 3.27
C GLN A 98 23.51 -17.45 3.40
N SER A 99 24.49 -17.37 4.30
CA SER A 99 25.45 -18.48 4.51
C SER A 99 24.76 -19.77 4.96
N ALA A 100 23.83 -19.65 5.90
CA ALA A 100 23.09 -20.81 6.43
C ALA A 100 22.18 -21.44 5.38
N PHE A 101 21.33 -20.63 4.70
CA PHE A 101 20.45 -21.15 3.64
C PHE A 101 21.23 -21.66 2.41
N ASN A 102 22.33 -21.01 2.01
CA ASN A 102 23.21 -21.53 0.95
C ASN A 102 23.74 -22.91 1.28
N THR A 103 24.12 -23.15 2.54
CA THR A 103 24.57 -24.50 2.97
C THR A 103 23.43 -25.50 2.87
N PHE A 104 22.23 -25.13 3.33
CA PHE A 104 21.06 -25.99 3.26
C PHE A 104 20.72 -26.35 1.80
N VAL A 105 20.52 -25.39 0.92
CA VAL A 105 20.11 -25.64 -0.48
C VAL A 105 21.15 -26.41 -1.30
N ARG A 106 22.43 -26.31 -0.93
CA ARG A 106 23.51 -27.07 -1.56
C ARG A 106 23.58 -28.52 -1.11
N GLU A 107 23.31 -28.79 0.16
CA GLU A 107 23.55 -30.10 0.78
C GLU A 107 22.25 -30.91 0.93
N TYR A 108 21.09 -30.27 1.00
CA TYR A 108 19.79 -30.94 1.07
C TYR A 108 19.32 -31.37 -0.31
N THR A 109 19.06 -32.69 -0.47
CA THR A 109 18.84 -33.32 -1.78
C THR A 109 17.37 -33.59 -2.12
N MET A 110 16.45 -33.48 -1.14
CA MET A 110 15.03 -33.70 -1.38
C MET A 110 14.41 -32.45 -2.06
N ARG A 111 13.50 -32.71 -2.99
CA ARG A 111 12.78 -31.62 -3.71
C ARG A 111 11.38 -31.48 -3.13
N ASP A 112 11.32 -30.92 -1.95
CA ASP A 112 10.11 -30.71 -1.17
C ASP A 112 9.89 -29.23 -0.84
N SER A 113 8.89 -28.92 -0.03
CA SER A 113 8.54 -27.57 0.39
C SER A 113 9.68 -26.87 1.14
N TYR A 114 10.49 -27.60 1.92
CA TYR A 114 11.61 -27.03 2.66
C TYR A 114 12.71 -26.50 1.75
N LEU A 115 13.03 -27.25 0.67
CA LEU A 115 14.03 -26.80 -0.30
C LEU A 115 13.59 -25.52 -1.02
N TYR A 116 12.33 -25.45 -1.44
CA TYR A 116 11.81 -24.28 -2.16
C TYR A 116 11.64 -23.08 -1.23
N ASP A 117 11.22 -23.32 0.02
CA ASP A 117 11.18 -22.25 1.02
C ASP A 117 12.59 -21.73 1.33
N ALA A 118 13.57 -22.61 1.54
CA ALA A 118 14.95 -22.17 1.77
C ALA A 118 15.51 -21.33 0.61
N HIS A 119 15.19 -21.68 -0.65
CA HIS A 119 15.53 -20.84 -1.78
C HIS A 119 14.82 -19.47 -1.70
N ASN A 120 13.54 -19.43 -1.37
CA ASN A 120 12.82 -18.15 -1.23
C ASN A 120 13.45 -17.31 -0.12
N ARG A 121 13.72 -17.88 1.07
CA ARG A 121 14.39 -17.17 2.18
C ARG A 121 15.80 -16.70 1.82
N LEU A 122 16.55 -17.51 1.06
CA LEU A 122 17.85 -17.10 0.53
C LEU A 122 17.71 -15.90 -0.43
N GLY A 123 16.72 -15.96 -1.31
CA GLY A 123 16.38 -14.83 -2.18
C GLY A 123 16.01 -13.57 -1.39
N ASP A 124 15.24 -13.71 -0.31
CA ASP A 124 14.87 -12.60 0.60
C ASP A 124 16.11 -11.99 1.27
N ALA A 125 17.06 -12.83 1.71
CA ALA A 125 18.30 -12.35 2.33
C ALA A 125 19.17 -11.57 1.33
N TYR A 126 19.28 -12.03 0.08
CA TYR A 126 19.95 -11.27 -0.98
C TYR A 126 19.21 -9.97 -1.33
N PHE A 127 17.89 -10.03 -1.38
CA PHE A 127 17.07 -8.85 -1.68
C PHE A 127 17.24 -7.76 -0.59
N ALA A 128 17.28 -8.16 0.68
CA ALA A 128 17.41 -7.26 1.82
C ALA A 128 18.73 -6.47 1.80
N VAL A 129 19.82 -7.10 1.35
CA VAL A 129 21.14 -6.42 1.20
C VAL A 129 21.31 -5.80 -0.20
N ARG A 130 20.23 -5.74 -0.99
CA ARG A 130 20.18 -5.16 -2.35
C ARG A 130 21.03 -5.89 -3.40
N GLU A 131 21.37 -7.13 -3.18
CA GLU A 131 22.00 -8.01 -4.17
C GLU A 131 20.96 -8.59 -5.13
N PHE A 132 20.26 -7.69 -5.85
CA PHE A 132 19.09 -8.03 -6.68
C PHE A 132 19.40 -9.01 -7.80
N SER A 133 20.63 -9.03 -8.32
CA SER A 133 21.07 -10.00 -9.33
C SER A 133 21.06 -11.42 -8.79
N ASP A 134 21.55 -11.63 -7.57
CA ASP A 134 21.63 -12.95 -6.94
C ASP A 134 20.27 -13.36 -6.40
N ALA A 135 19.51 -12.44 -5.79
CA ALA A 135 18.11 -12.67 -5.44
C ALA A 135 17.30 -13.17 -6.65
N ARG A 136 17.45 -12.53 -7.81
CA ARG A 136 16.79 -12.92 -9.06
C ARG A 136 17.15 -14.35 -9.50
N LYS A 137 18.41 -14.74 -9.42
CA LYS A 137 18.84 -16.11 -9.76
C LYS A 137 18.15 -17.14 -8.88
N ILE A 138 18.11 -16.87 -7.58
CA ILE A 138 17.53 -17.79 -6.59
C ILE A 138 16.01 -17.88 -6.75
N TYR A 139 15.30 -16.76 -6.83
CA TYR A 139 13.84 -16.79 -7.03
C TYR A 139 13.44 -17.47 -8.35
N ASN A 140 14.24 -17.34 -9.43
CA ASN A 140 13.95 -18.02 -10.69
C ASN A 140 13.97 -19.56 -10.55
N ILE A 141 14.74 -20.13 -9.62
CA ILE A 141 14.72 -21.58 -9.36
C ILE A 141 13.33 -22.01 -8.88
N VAL A 142 12.74 -21.26 -7.94
CA VAL A 142 11.42 -21.57 -7.37
C VAL A 142 10.31 -21.22 -8.36
N ALA A 143 10.42 -20.09 -9.05
CA ALA A 143 9.41 -19.63 -10.02
C ALA A 143 9.19 -20.62 -11.19
N GLN A 144 10.23 -21.43 -11.53
CA GLN A 144 10.17 -22.43 -12.59
C GLN A 144 9.79 -23.83 -12.07
N ALA A 145 9.72 -24.01 -10.75
CA ALA A 145 9.36 -25.28 -10.15
C ALA A 145 7.84 -25.47 -10.06
N SER A 146 7.39 -26.72 -10.12
CA SER A 146 5.98 -27.07 -9.87
C SER A 146 5.74 -27.15 -8.35
N THR A 147 5.55 -25.99 -7.73
CA THR A 147 5.32 -25.83 -6.29
C THR A 147 4.35 -24.67 -6.04
N ASP A 148 3.62 -24.73 -4.93
CA ASP A 148 2.76 -23.67 -4.43
C ASP A 148 3.53 -22.37 -4.09
N GLN A 149 4.83 -22.51 -3.79
CA GLN A 149 5.71 -21.39 -3.44
C GLN A 149 6.16 -20.55 -4.66
N ARG A 150 5.84 -20.98 -5.89
CA ARG A 150 6.19 -20.26 -7.13
C ARG A 150 5.57 -18.86 -7.21
N HIS A 151 4.39 -18.66 -6.61
CA HIS A 151 3.71 -17.35 -6.61
C HIS A 151 4.49 -16.34 -5.80
N TYR A 152 4.99 -16.72 -4.62
CA TYR A 152 5.90 -15.88 -3.85
C TYR A 152 7.12 -15.46 -4.66
N ALA A 153 7.83 -16.45 -5.25
CA ALA A 153 9.01 -16.20 -6.04
C ALA A 153 8.73 -15.25 -7.24
N ASN A 154 7.63 -15.49 -7.96
CA ASN A 154 7.21 -14.62 -9.07
C ASN A 154 6.85 -13.21 -8.59
N TYR A 155 6.20 -13.06 -7.44
CA TYR A 155 5.90 -11.77 -6.86
C TYR A 155 7.19 -10.99 -6.50
N GLN A 156 8.16 -11.65 -5.86
CA GLN A 156 9.46 -11.02 -5.56
C GLN A 156 10.23 -10.66 -6.84
N LEU A 157 10.19 -11.53 -7.86
CA LEU A 157 10.77 -11.22 -9.18
C LEU A 157 10.09 -10.01 -9.83
N ALA A 158 8.77 -9.87 -9.70
CA ALA A 158 8.05 -8.69 -10.18
C ALA A 158 8.52 -7.41 -9.47
N LYS A 159 8.79 -7.47 -8.16
CA LYS A 159 9.39 -6.33 -7.41
C LYS A 159 10.77 -5.97 -7.96
N ILE A 160 11.63 -6.97 -8.21
CA ILE A 160 12.95 -6.74 -8.81
C ILE A 160 12.82 -6.18 -10.25
N ASP A 161 11.85 -6.65 -11.04
CA ASP A 161 11.58 -6.09 -12.38
C ASP A 161 11.15 -4.62 -12.30
N GLY A 162 10.43 -4.23 -11.24
CA GLY A 162 10.10 -2.83 -10.95
C GLY A 162 11.34 -1.99 -10.62
N ILE A 163 12.24 -2.51 -9.77
CA ILE A 163 13.52 -1.85 -9.42
C ILE A 163 14.41 -1.67 -10.65
N ASP A 164 14.46 -2.68 -11.52
CA ASP A 164 15.21 -2.65 -12.78
C ASP A 164 14.56 -1.78 -13.86
N ASN A 165 13.45 -1.12 -13.59
CA ASN A 165 12.66 -0.35 -14.55
C ASN A 165 12.22 -1.18 -15.77
N LYS A 166 11.74 -2.41 -15.53
CA LYS A 166 11.23 -3.35 -16.54
C LYS A 166 9.71 -3.57 -16.38
N PRO A 167 8.88 -2.53 -16.58
CA PRO A 167 7.46 -2.61 -16.25
C PRO A 167 6.69 -3.66 -17.04
N LYS A 168 7.10 -3.98 -18.28
CA LYS A 168 6.47 -5.05 -19.06
C LYS A 168 6.68 -6.42 -18.40
N ALA A 169 7.93 -6.74 -18.02
CA ALA A 169 8.24 -8.01 -17.35
C ALA A 169 7.50 -8.12 -16.00
N LYS A 170 7.44 -7.01 -15.24
CA LYS A 170 6.66 -6.93 -14.00
C LYS A 170 5.19 -7.27 -14.24
N ILE A 171 4.56 -6.63 -15.24
CA ILE A 171 3.15 -6.87 -15.60
C ILE A 171 2.92 -8.33 -15.99
N ASP A 172 3.80 -8.92 -16.81
CA ASP A 172 3.64 -10.31 -17.28
C ASP A 172 3.68 -11.29 -16.10
N ARG A 173 4.57 -11.08 -15.12
CA ARG A 173 4.63 -11.90 -13.90
C ARG A 173 3.40 -11.73 -13.02
N LEU A 174 2.98 -10.49 -12.76
CA LEU A 174 1.80 -10.23 -11.94
C LEU A 174 0.54 -10.81 -12.58
N LYS A 175 0.38 -10.69 -13.90
CA LYS A 175 -0.71 -11.33 -14.65
C LYS A 175 -0.69 -12.86 -14.52
N SER A 176 0.48 -13.49 -14.53
CA SER A 176 0.57 -14.94 -14.34
C SER A 176 0.05 -15.35 -12.96
N ILE A 177 0.39 -14.61 -11.89
CA ILE A 177 -0.12 -14.89 -10.54
C ILE A 177 -1.64 -14.70 -10.49
N VAL A 178 -2.13 -13.58 -11.02
CA VAL A 178 -3.56 -13.26 -11.07
C VAL A 178 -4.36 -14.30 -11.86
N SER A 179 -3.83 -14.79 -13.01
CA SER A 179 -4.52 -15.77 -13.85
C SER A 179 -4.61 -17.16 -13.22
N ASP A 180 -3.62 -17.54 -12.40
CA ASP A 180 -3.66 -18.81 -11.67
C ASP A 180 -4.73 -18.77 -10.55
N ASN A 181 -5.02 -17.57 -10.03
CA ASN A 181 -6.06 -17.28 -9.02
C ASN A 181 -6.02 -18.22 -7.80
N GLU A 182 -4.84 -18.69 -7.44
CA GLU A 182 -4.59 -19.60 -6.32
C GLU A 182 -3.41 -19.11 -5.48
N GLY A 183 -3.51 -19.23 -4.17
CA GLY A 183 -2.41 -18.97 -3.24
C GLY A 183 -2.38 -17.58 -2.61
N ALA A 184 -1.43 -17.39 -1.71
CA ALA A 184 -1.41 -16.27 -0.75
C ALA A 184 -1.08 -14.89 -1.35
N TYR A 185 -0.59 -14.82 -2.60
CA TYR A 185 -0.09 -13.57 -3.20
C TYR A 185 -0.95 -13.05 -4.36
N VAL A 186 -2.17 -13.57 -4.49
CA VAL A 186 -3.10 -13.16 -5.56
C VAL A 186 -3.55 -11.71 -5.35
N ASP A 187 -3.91 -11.36 -4.12
CA ASP A 187 -4.34 -9.99 -3.77
C ASP A 187 -3.21 -8.98 -3.96
N ASP A 188 -2.02 -9.32 -3.47
CA ASP A 188 -0.81 -8.52 -3.67
C ASP A 188 -0.56 -8.28 -5.17
N ALA A 189 -0.71 -9.33 -5.98
CA ALA A 189 -0.49 -9.24 -7.43
C ALA A 189 -1.55 -8.41 -8.14
N TRP A 190 -2.83 -8.55 -7.78
CA TRP A 190 -3.91 -7.73 -8.31
C TRP A 190 -3.68 -6.26 -8.04
N TYR A 191 -3.45 -5.92 -6.77
CA TYR A 191 -3.24 -4.54 -6.35
C TYR A 191 -1.99 -3.94 -7.00
N GLU A 192 -0.86 -4.65 -6.97
CA GLU A 192 0.39 -4.17 -7.56
C GLU A 192 0.33 -4.08 -9.10
N LEU A 193 -0.47 -4.93 -9.76
CA LEU A 193 -0.72 -4.85 -11.20
C LEU A 193 -1.47 -3.56 -11.56
N GLY A 194 -2.55 -3.25 -10.82
CA GLY A 194 -3.31 -2.01 -11.01
C GLY A 194 -2.44 -0.77 -10.81
N ARG A 195 -1.68 -0.72 -9.72
CA ARG A 195 -0.73 0.36 -9.44
C ARG A 195 0.35 0.50 -10.51
N THR A 196 0.85 -0.62 -11.03
CA THR A 196 1.84 -0.59 -12.10
C THR A 196 1.28 0.05 -13.36
N TYR A 197 0.03 -0.25 -13.73
CA TYR A 197 -0.60 0.43 -14.85
C TYR A 197 -0.80 1.93 -14.61
N ILE A 198 -1.23 2.33 -13.42
CA ILE A 198 -1.41 3.74 -13.05
C ILE A 198 -0.07 4.49 -13.12
N SER A 199 1.02 3.91 -12.60
CA SER A 199 2.36 4.51 -12.65
C SER A 199 2.91 4.69 -14.06
N MET A 200 2.38 3.92 -15.03
CA MET A 200 2.66 4.05 -16.46
C MET A 200 1.66 4.96 -17.19
N GLU A 201 0.80 5.68 -16.46
CA GLU A 201 -0.30 6.50 -17.01
C GLU A 201 -1.29 5.71 -17.88
N LYS A 202 -1.30 4.38 -17.76
CA LYS A 202 -2.26 3.49 -18.43
C LYS A 202 -3.54 3.38 -17.59
N TYR A 203 -4.20 4.52 -17.39
CA TYR A 203 -5.33 4.63 -16.47
C TYR A 203 -6.51 3.71 -16.82
N ASN A 204 -6.76 3.43 -18.12
CA ASN A 204 -7.81 2.49 -18.52
C ASN A 204 -7.51 1.05 -18.05
N ASP A 205 -6.28 0.57 -18.27
CA ASP A 205 -5.87 -0.76 -17.82
C ASP A 205 -5.85 -0.84 -16.29
N GLY A 206 -5.36 0.22 -15.63
CA GLY A 206 -5.33 0.33 -14.17
C GLY A 206 -6.74 0.31 -13.57
N ALA A 207 -7.64 1.14 -14.09
CA ALA A 207 -9.02 1.19 -13.63
C ALA A 207 -9.74 -0.15 -13.83
N LYS A 208 -9.56 -0.80 -14.99
CA LYS A 208 -10.14 -2.11 -15.23
C LYS A 208 -9.64 -3.14 -14.22
N THR A 209 -8.33 -3.22 -14.03
CA THR A 209 -7.70 -4.18 -13.12
C THR A 209 -8.16 -3.97 -11.67
N LEU A 210 -8.15 -2.73 -11.19
CA LEU A 210 -8.55 -2.42 -9.81
C LEU A 210 -10.07 -2.58 -9.62
N GLN A 211 -10.89 -2.30 -10.63
CA GLN A 211 -12.32 -2.54 -10.55
C GLN A 211 -12.63 -4.04 -10.42
N GLU A 212 -11.99 -4.89 -11.24
CA GLU A 212 -12.13 -6.35 -11.14
C GLU A 212 -11.70 -6.85 -9.74
N PHE A 213 -10.63 -6.30 -9.19
CA PHE A 213 -10.15 -6.65 -7.86
C PHE A 213 -11.14 -6.26 -6.75
N VAL A 214 -11.59 -5.00 -6.70
CA VAL A 214 -12.52 -4.54 -5.65
C VAL A 214 -13.91 -5.16 -5.75
N ASP A 215 -14.30 -5.64 -6.93
CA ASP A 215 -15.54 -6.37 -7.12
C ASP A 215 -15.43 -7.84 -6.69
N SER A 216 -14.22 -8.41 -6.67
CA SER A 216 -13.98 -9.80 -6.33
C SER A 216 -13.73 -10.04 -4.84
N ASP A 217 -13.05 -9.14 -4.14
CA ASP A 217 -12.67 -9.34 -2.74
C ASP A 217 -12.65 -8.05 -1.91
N TYR A 218 -13.75 -7.79 -1.18
CA TYR A 218 -13.88 -6.67 -0.25
C TYR A 218 -13.21 -6.92 1.12
N LEU A 219 -12.75 -8.14 1.40
CA LEU A 219 -12.06 -8.51 2.64
C LEU A 219 -10.53 -8.40 2.52
N SER A 220 -10.04 -8.20 1.32
CA SER A 220 -8.61 -8.00 1.09
C SER A 220 -8.06 -6.81 1.88
N PRO A 221 -6.87 -6.94 2.50
CA PRO A 221 -6.21 -5.80 3.16
C PRO A 221 -5.91 -4.64 2.22
N TYR A 222 -5.92 -4.87 0.91
CA TYR A 222 -5.69 -3.86 -0.12
C TYR A 222 -6.96 -3.18 -0.62
N TYR A 223 -8.15 -3.59 -0.17
CA TYR A 223 -9.44 -3.12 -0.69
C TYR A 223 -9.57 -1.59 -0.67
N VAL A 224 -9.30 -0.96 0.47
CA VAL A 224 -9.41 0.50 0.63
C VAL A 224 -8.38 1.23 -0.24
N SER A 225 -7.14 0.75 -0.25
CA SER A 225 -6.08 1.32 -1.08
C SER A 225 -6.39 1.16 -2.57
N ALA A 226 -6.95 0.03 -2.97
CA ALA A 226 -7.36 -0.22 -4.35
C ALA A 226 -8.51 0.69 -4.79
N LEU A 227 -9.48 0.98 -3.91
CA LEU A 227 -10.54 1.97 -4.17
C LEU A 227 -9.97 3.38 -4.36
N SER A 228 -8.99 3.77 -3.56
CA SER A 228 -8.34 5.07 -3.66
C SER A 228 -7.55 5.22 -4.97
N ASP A 229 -6.79 4.18 -5.34
CA ASP A 229 -6.05 4.15 -6.61
C ASP A 229 -7.00 4.06 -7.83
N LEU A 230 -8.12 3.36 -7.70
CA LEU A 230 -9.17 3.30 -8.72
C LEU A 230 -9.82 4.67 -8.93
N ALA A 231 -10.09 5.38 -7.83
CA ALA A 231 -10.60 6.76 -7.89
C ALA A 231 -9.61 7.68 -8.62
N LEU A 232 -8.31 7.57 -8.32
CA LEU A 232 -7.26 8.31 -9.02
C LEU A 232 -7.25 8.00 -10.53
N ALA A 233 -7.38 6.72 -10.89
CA ALA A 233 -7.43 6.31 -12.30
C ALA A 233 -8.65 6.91 -13.01
N TYR A 234 -9.83 6.83 -12.41
CA TYR A 234 -11.05 7.45 -12.96
C TYR A 234 -10.96 8.97 -13.06
N TYR A 235 -10.37 9.63 -12.06
CA TYR A 235 -10.17 11.07 -12.09
C TYR A 235 -9.30 11.49 -13.29
N ASN A 236 -8.19 10.79 -13.53
CA ASN A 236 -7.31 11.05 -14.67
C ASN A 236 -7.95 10.73 -16.02
N LEU A 237 -8.91 9.81 -16.05
CA LEU A 237 -9.74 9.52 -17.24
C LEU A 237 -10.85 10.56 -17.47
N GLY A 238 -10.99 11.58 -16.60
CA GLY A 238 -12.09 12.54 -16.66
C GLY A 238 -13.43 11.98 -16.14
N ARG A 239 -13.45 10.75 -15.64
CA ARG A 239 -14.64 10.06 -15.10
C ARG A 239 -14.84 10.44 -13.62
N LYS A 240 -15.08 11.74 -13.39
CA LYS A 240 -15.09 12.32 -12.04
C LYS A 240 -16.17 11.73 -11.13
N ASP A 241 -17.35 11.41 -11.67
CA ASP A 241 -18.43 10.81 -10.87
C ASP A 241 -18.10 9.37 -10.44
N ASP A 242 -17.42 8.59 -11.28
CA ASP A 242 -16.95 7.26 -10.90
C ASP A 242 -15.85 7.33 -9.83
N ALA A 243 -14.92 8.30 -9.96
CA ALA A 243 -13.92 8.57 -8.93
C ALA A 243 -14.57 8.92 -7.58
N ARG A 244 -15.59 9.78 -7.59
CA ARG A 244 -16.36 10.15 -6.40
C ARG A 244 -17.00 8.92 -5.74
N VAL A 245 -17.61 8.05 -6.51
CA VAL A 245 -18.24 6.81 -5.98
C VAL A 245 -17.19 5.92 -5.30
N CYS A 246 -15.99 5.80 -5.85
CA CYS A 246 -14.91 5.04 -5.21
C CYS A 246 -14.49 5.69 -3.87
N TYR A 247 -14.30 7.00 -3.84
CA TYR A 247 -13.99 7.72 -2.60
C TYR A 247 -15.12 7.61 -1.55
N GLU A 248 -16.38 7.66 -1.96
CA GLU A 248 -17.52 7.45 -1.05
C GLU A 248 -17.48 6.07 -0.40
N LYS A 249 -17.12 5.01 -1.16
CA LYS A 249 -16.92 3.67 -0.60
C LYS A 249 -15.78 3.61 0.42
N VAL A 250 -14.67 4.35 0.21
CA VAL A 250 -13.58 4.46 1.19
C VAL A 250 -14.09 5.08 2.50
N VAL A 251 -14.85 6.20 2.40
CA VAL A 251 -15.44 6.86 3.56
C VAL A 251 -16.45 5.95 4.29
N ASP A 252 -17.20 5.15 3.55
CA ASP A 252 -18.20 4.24 4.13
C ASP A 252 -17.59 3.01 4.80
N TYR A 253 -16.39 2.60 4.37
CA TYR A 253 -15.69 1.43 4.91
C TYR A 253 -15.15 1.69 6.33
N ASP A 254 -14.47 2.82 6.54
CA ASP A 254 -13.96 3.27 7.84
C ASP A 254 -13.93 4.81 7.91
N PRO A 255 -15.02 5.45 8.38
CA PRO A 255 -15.18 6.90 8.35
C PRO A 255 -14.16 7.70 9.15
N GLU A 256 -13.51 7.08 10.15
CA GLU A 256 -12.55 7.73 11.04
C GLU A 256 -11.09 7.54 10.58
N SER A 257 -10.86 6.74 9.54
CA SER A 257 -9.53 6.47 9.03
C SER A 257 -8.88 7.68 8.35
N ALA A 258 -7.54 7.66 8.26
CA ALA A 258 -6.79 8.64 7.49
C ALA A 258 -7.15 8.59 5.99
N ASP A 259 -7.44 7.39 5.47
CA ASP A 259 -7.84 7.19 4.09
C ASP A 259 -9.21 7.83 3.81
N ALA A 260 -10.16 7.74 4.75
CA ALA A 260 -11.46 8.41 4.65
C ALA A 260 -11.32 9.93 4.63
N MET A 261 -10.44 10.50 5.46
CA MET A 261 -10.17 11.93 5.45
C MET A 261 -9.59 12.40 4.12
N GLU A 262 -8.70 11.62 3.50
CA GLU A 262 -8.17 11.92 2.17
C GLU A 262 -9.25 11.77 1.09
N ALA A 263 -10.07 10.73 1.16
CA ALA A 263 -11.19 10.52 0.25
C ALA A 263 -12.21 11.66 0.30
N VAL A 264 -12.54 12.19 1.49
CA VAL A 264 -13.39 13.39 1.65
C VAL A 264 -12.80 14.59 0.91
N ARG A 265 -11.48 14.79 0.98
CA ARG A 265 -10.81 15.87 0.21
C ARG A 265 -10.99 15.68 -1.30
N GLY A 266 -10.82 14.46 -1.80
CA GLY A 266 -11.04 14.12 -3.20
C GLY A 266 -12.50 14.34 -3.63
N ILE A 267 -13.47 13.92 -2.82
CA ILE A 267 -14.92 14.17 -3.06
C ILE A 267 -15.20 15.66 -3.15
N ARG A 268 -14.70 16.44 -2.20
CA ARG A 268 -14.85 17.90 -2.19
C ARG A 268 -14.28 18.55 -3.46
N GLU A 269 -13.07 18.16 -3.84
CA GLU A 269 -12.41 18.69 -5.05
C GLU A 269 -13.23 18.39 -6.31
N ILE A 270 -13.77 17.16 -6.42
CA ILE A 270 -14.61 16.76 -7.55
C ILE A 270 -15.85 17.64 -7.62
N TYR A 271 -16.61 17.78 -6.54
CA TYR A 271 -17.82 18.61 -6.51
C TYR A 271 -17.51 20.07 -6.82
N VAL A 272 -16.46 20.64 -6.23
CA VAL A 272 -16.02 22.02 -6.48
C VAL A 272 -15.61 22.19 -7.94
N SER A 273 -14.84 21.25 -8.50
CA SER A 273 -14.42 21.30 -9.92
C SER A 273 -15.57 21.22 -10.91
N GLN A 274 -16.68 20.59 -10.52
CA GLN A 274 -17.92 20.50 -11.29
C GLN A 274 -18.87 21.68 -11.04
N GLY A 275 -18.52 22.60 -10.13
CA GLY A 275 -19.41 23.70 -9.72
C GLY A 275 -20.63 23.23 -8.90
N ARG A 276 -20.58 22.04 -8.30
CA ARG A 276 -21.67 21.36 -7.57
C ARG A 276 -21.49 21.47 -6.05
N VAL A 277 -21.12 22.63 -5.58
CA VAL A 277 -20.79 22.83 -4.16
C VAL A 277 -21.97 22.58 -3.21
N ASP A 278 -23.20 22.85 -3.64
CA ASP A 278 -24.40 22.59 -2.84
C ASP A 278 -24.62 21.07 -2.64
N ASP A 279 -24.33 20.26 -3.64
CA ASP A 279 -24.36 18.80 -3.52
C ASP A 279 -23.29 18.30 -2.54
N TYR A 280 -22.11 18.97 -2.52
CA TYR A 280 -21.09 18.69 -1.53
C TYR A 280 -21.55 19.01 -0.10
N PHE A 281 -22.19 20.14 0.11
CA PHE A 281 -22.71 20.49 1.43
C PHE A 281 -23.78 19.50 1.91
N ALA A 282 -24.65 19.06 1.02
CA ALA A 282 -25.64 18.02 1.33
C ALA A 282 -24.97 16.69 1.67
N TYR A 283 -23.87 16.33 0.98
CA TYR A 283 -23.05 15.16 1.30
C TYR A 283 -22.37 15.31 2.66
N ALA A 284 -21.72 16.46 2.92
CA ALA A 284 -21.01 16.75 4.17
C ALA A 284 -21.95 16.73 5.39
N GLU A 285 -23.15 17.27 5.24
CA GLU A 285 -24.19 17.24 6.30
C GLU A 285 -24.61 15.81 6.60
N ARG A 286 -24.89 15.01 5.57
CA ARG A 286 -25.28 13.58 5.72
C ARG A 286 -24.18 12.74 6.39
N LYS A 287 -22.90 13.07 6.15
CA LYS A 287 -21.74 12.40 6.71
C LYS A 287 -21.23 13.02 8.02
N GLY A 288 -21.84 14.10 8.50
CA GLY A 288 -21.46 14.74 9.76
C GLY A 288 -20.12 15.47 9.71
N LEU A 289 -19.68 15.95 8.55
CA LEU A 289 -18.38 16.63 8.35
C LEU A 289 -18.45 18.10 8.82
N GLN A 290 -18.41 18.31 10.14
CA GLN A 290 -18.62 19.61 10.77
C GLN A 290 -17.62 20.69 10.33
N SER A 291 -16.35 20.35 10.10
CA SER A 291 -15.31 21.30 9.66
C SER A 291 -15.65 21.96 8.32
N ASP A 292 -16.24 21.22 7.39
CA ASP A 292 -16.57 21.67 6.05
C ASP A 292 -17.91 22.42 6.01
N MET A 293 -18.65 22.41 7.11
CA MET A 293 -19.92 23.14 7.28
C MET A 293 -19.74 24.52 7.90
N SER A 294 -18.53 24.93 8.27
CA SER A 294 -18.27 26.26 8.82
C SER A 294 -18.58 27.37 7.80
N ALA A 295 -18.94 28.56 8.30
CA ALA A 295 -19.23 29.71 7.44
C ALA A 295 -18.04 30.06 6.52
N VAL A 296 -16.81 29.93 7.03
CA VAL A 296 -15.58 30.20 6.28
C VAL A 296 -15.38 29.16 5.17
N ALA A 297 -15.61 27.88 5.48
CA ALA A 297 -15.51 26.82 4.47
C ALA A 297 -16.58 27.01 3.38
N ARG A 298 -17.80 27.32 3.75
CA ARG A 298 -18.88 27.58 2.78
C ARG A 298 -18.54 28.75 1.86
N ASP A 299 -18.06 29.87 2.41
CA ASP A 299 -17.62 31.05 1.60
C ASP A 299 -16.55 30.61 0.59
N SER A 300 -15.45 29.98 1.08
CA SER A 300 -14.31 29.60 0.24
C SER A 300 -14.68 28.57 -0.84
N LEU A 301 -15.46 27.55 -0.50
CA LEU A 301 -15.85 26.51 -1.45
C LEU A 301 -16.84 26.99 -2.49
N THR A 302 -17.81 27.83 -2.10
CA THR A 302 -18.79 28.43 -3.03
C THR A 302 -18.10 29.34 -4.05
N PHE A 303 -17.15 30.17 -3.58
CA PHE A 303 -16.34 30.99 -4.47
C PHE A 303 -15.47 30.13 -5.40
N ALA A 304 -14.78 29.13 -4.87
CA ALA A 304 -13.91 28.24 -5.68
C ALA A 304 -14.72 27.55 -6.78
N ALA A 305 -15.93 27.08 -6.49
CA ALA A 305 -16.81 26.48 -7.48
C ALA A 305 -17.22 27.46 -8.58
N ALA A 306 -17.58 28.70 -8.23
CA ALA A 306 -17.91 29.72 -9.20
C ALA A 306 -16.71 30.12 -10.07
N LYS A 307 -15.52 30.25 -9.47
CA LYS A 307 -14.26 30.55 -10.17
C LYS A 307 -13.87 29.40 -11.13
N ASN A 308 -14.07 28.15 -10.77
CA ASN A 308 -13.78 27.04 -11.67
C ASN A 308 -14.67 27.05 -12.92
N VAL A 309 -15.94 27.42 -12.80
CA VAL A 309 -16.82 27.58 -13.97
C VAL A 309 -16.32 28.70 -14.89
N TYR A 310 -15.84 29.81 -14.32
CA TYR A 310 -15.22 30.90 -15.09
C TYR A 310 -13.95 30.40 -15.81
N LEU A 311 -13.05 29.70 -15.12
CA LEU A 311 -11.80 29.18 -15.70
C LEU A 311 -12.06 28.14 -16.81
N ASN A 312 -13.17 27.44 -16.75
CA ASN A 312 -13.60 26.49 -17.78
C ASN A 312 -14.22 27.18 -19.02
N GLY A 313 -14.40 28.51 -19.00
CA GLY A 313 -14.86 29.28 -20.12
C GLY A 313 -16.38 29.43 -20.29
N ASP A 314 -17.18 28.83 -19.41
CA ASP A 314 -18.64 29.03 -19.43
C ASP A 314 -19.02 30.36 -18.73
N MET A 315 -18.88 31.44 -19.46
CA MET A 315 -19.11 32.77 -18.93
C MET A 315 -20.57 33.02 -18.47
N THR A 316 -21.54 32.36 -19.09
CA THR A 316 -22.94 32.47 -18.71
C THR A 316 -23.23 31.82 -17.35
N ALA A 317 -22.79 30.59 -17.19
CA ALA A 317 -22.90 29.87 -15.92
C ALA A 317 -22.03 30.52 -14.82
N ALA A 318 -20.84 31.01 -15.17
CA ALA A 318 -19.97 31.73 -14.24
C ALA A 318 -20.63 33.01 -13.70
N CYS A 319 -21.24 33.84 -14.56
CA CYS A 319 -22.02 35.00 -14.14
C CYS A 319 -23.10 34.63 -13.10
N GLN A 320 -23.85 33.56 -13.36
CA GLN A 320 -24.91 33.14 -12.46
C GLN A 320 -24.35 32.71 -11.09
N LYS A 321 -23.31 31.88 -11.09
CA LYS A 321 -22.69 31.38 -9.84
C LYS A 321 -21.98 32.49 -9.05
N LEU A 322 -21.30 33.41 -9.74
CA LEU A 322 -20.65 34.57 -9.08
C LEU A 322 -21.67 35.54 -8.47
N ASN A 323 -22.79 35.80 -9.14
CA ASN A 323 -23.88 36.59 -8.56
C ASN A 323 -24.43 35.89 -7.32
N ASN A 324 -24.77 34.61 -7.40
CA ASN A 324 -25.27 33.87 -6.24
C ASN A 324 -24.28 33.89 -5.06
N TYR A 325 -22.98 33.80 -5.35
CA TYR A 325 -21.94 33.93 -4.32
C TYR A 325 -21.99 35.32 -3.66
N LEU A 326 -22.01 36.40 -4.47
CA LEU A 326 -22.01 37.78 -3.98
C LEU A 326 -23.26 38.12 -3.17
N ASP A 327 -24.41 37.53 -3.51
CA ASP A 327 -25.66 37.69 -2.81
C ASP A 327 -25.65 36.92 -1.46
N SER A 328 -25.08 35.73 -1.45
CA SER A 328 -25.03 34.86 -0.26
C SER A 328 -23.95 35.27 0.75
N PHE A 329 -22.85 35.87 0.27
CA PHE A 329 -21.67 36.23 1.08
C PHE A 329 -21.36 37.73 0.94
N VAL A 330 -22.24 38.56 1.49
CA VAL A 330 -22.14 40.05 1.41
C VAL A 330 -20.82 40.58 1.98
N SER A 331 -20.28 39.91 3.01
CA SER A 331 -18.97 40.22 3.64
C SER A 331 -17.95 39.08 3.42
N GLY A 332 -18.09 38.33 2.33
CA GLY A 332 -17.23 37.17 2.05
C GLY A 332 -15.79 37.58 1.78
N TYR A 333 -14.87 36.70 2.19
CA TYR A 333 -13.42 36.92 2.02
C TYR A 333 -13.00 37.08 0.56
N ASN A 334 -13.71 36.40 -0.37
CA ASN A 334 -13.39 36.38 -1.80
C ASN A 334 -14.23 37.41 -2.60
N ARG A 335 -14.97 38.32 -1.92
CA ARG A 335 -15.90 39.25 -2.57
C ARG A 335 -15.24 40.10 -3.66
N THR A 336 -14.08 40.64 -3.40
CA THR A 336 -13.34 41.49 -4.37
C THR A 336 -12.94 40.71 -5.60
N GLU A 337 -12.44 39.50 -5.41
CA GLU A 337 -12.04 38.61 -6.51
C GLU A 337 -13.28 38.15 -7.30
N ALA A 338 -14.39 37.85 -6.63
CA ALA A 338 -15.65 37.50 -7.29
C ALA A 338 -16.20 38.65 -8.16
N LEU A 339 -16.15 39.89 -7.68
CA LEU A 339 -16.55 41.08 -8.46
C LEU A 339 -15.64 41.24 -9.71
N PHE A 340 -14.34 40.96 -9.56
CA PHE A 340 -13.42 41.00 -10.69
C PHE A 340 -13.82 39.98 -11.78
N TYR A 341 -13.97 38.70 -11.44
CA TYR A 341 -14.35 37.67 -12.42
C TYR A 341 -15.74 37.91 -12.99
N LEU A 342 -16.69 38.41 -12.18
CA LEU A 342 -18.04 38.75 -12.65
C LEU A 342 -17.99 39.88 -13.68
N SER A 343 -17.21 40.93 -13.43
CA SER A 343 -17.06 42.04 -14.38
C SER A 343 -16.45 41.57 -15.71
N ASP A 344 -15.46 40.68 -15.64
CA ASP A 344 -14.83 40.10 -16.84
C ASP A 344 -15.81 39.20 -17.62
N CYS A 345 -16.62 38.40 -16.94
CA CYS A 345 -17.71 37.63 -17.56
C CYS A 345 -18.68 38.55 -18.31
N TYR A 346 -19.10 39.67 -17.70
CA TYR A 346 -20.02 40.61 -18.33
C TYR A 346 -19.40 41.31 -19.56
N VAL A 347 -18.09 41.62 -19.51
CA VAL A 347 -17.37 42.16 -20.67
C VAL A 347 -17.38 41.17 -21.82
N VAL A 348 -17.04 39.88 -21.56
CA VAL A 348 -17.01 38.83 -22.58
C VAL A 348 -18.42 38.59 -23.16
N LEU A 349 -19.46 38.72 -22.36
CA LEU A 349 -20.86 38.57 -22.78
C LEU A 349 -21.47 39.85 -23.38
N GLU A 350 -20.66 40.91 -23.60
CA GLU A 350 -21.08 42.21 -24.13
C GLU A 350 -22.19 42.91 -23.31
N LYS A 351 -22.32 42.57 -22.02
CA LYS A 351 -23.24 43.18 -21.07
C LYS A 351 -22.61 44.39 -20.38
N ASN A 352 -22.39 45.42 -21.19
CA ASN A 352 -21.57 46.59 -20.79
C ASN A 352 -22.13 47.34 -19.56
N ALA A 353 -23.43 47.48 -19.44
CA ALA A 353 -24.06 48.17 -18.30
C ALA A 353 -23.81 47.43 -16.97
N GLU A 354 -23.96 46.11 -16.99
CA GLU A 354 -23.69 45.24 -15.84
C GLU A 354 -22.21 45.21 -15.52
N ALA A 355 -21.32 45.15 -16.53
CA ALA A 355 -19.87 45.21 -16.36
C ALA A 355 -19.45 46.49 -15.65
N LEU A 356 -19.86 47.66 -16.13
CA LEU A 356 -19.57 48.98 -15.52
C LEU A 356 -20.09 49.07 -14.07
N LYS A 357 -21.30 48.60 -13.82
CA LYS A 357 -21.87 48.56 -12.46
C LYS A 357 -21.02 47.70 -11.52
N THR A 358 -20.60 46.50 -11.98
CA THR A 358 -19.80 45.56 -11.17
C THR A 358 -18.39 46.10 -10.92
N MET A 359 -17.75 46.68 -11.94
CA MET A 359 -16.45 47.34 -11.81
C MET A 359 -16.49 48.50 -10.80
N ARG A 360 -17.55 49.31 -10.81
CA ARG A 360 -17.72 50.37 -9.85
C ARG A 360 -17.83 49.82 -8.42
N LEU A 361 -18.64 48.80 -8.21
CA LEU A 361 -18.72 48.12 -6.91
C LEU A 361 -17.36 47.58 -6.42
N LEU A 362 -16.53 47.06 -7.33
CA LEU A 362 -15.18 46.59 -6.98
C LEU A 362 -14.30 47.79 -6.52
N LEU A 363 -14.33 48.89 -7.24
CA LEU A 363 -13.53 50.08 -6.94
C LEU A 363 -13.98 50.78 -5.63
N ASP A 364 -15.27 50.73 -5.34
CA ASP A 364 -15.85 51.27 -4.10
C ASP A 364 -15.45 50.47 -2.85
N HIS A 365 -15.05 49.17 -3.03
CA HIS A 365 -14.51 48.35 -1.96
C HIS A 365 -13.08 48.71 -1.55
N GLY A 366 -12.42 49.65 -2.24
CA GLY A 366 -11.06 50.08 -1.98
C GLY A 366 -10.01 49.46 -2.96
N ARG A 367 -8.77 49.91 -2.75
CA ARG A 367 -7.67 49.50 -3.63
C ARG A 367 -7.33 48.03 -3.45
N SER A 368 -7.34 47.28 -4.55
CA SER A 368 -7.03 45.86 -4.60
C SER A 368 -6.05 45.53 -5.75
N ASN A 369 -5.50 44.34 -5.80
CA ASN A 369 -4.65 43.88 -6.91
C ASN A 369 -5.35 43.89 -8.26
N TYR A 370 -6.67 44.03 -8.29
CA TYR A 370 -7.48 44.06 -9.51
C TYR A 370 -7.85 45.50 -9.95
N SER A 371 -7.65 46.47 -9.07
CA SER A 371 -8.14 47.86 -9.29
C SER A 371 -7.57 48.51 -10.56
N ASP A 372 -6.26 48.34 -10.79
CA ASP A 372 -5.60 48.98 -11.95
C ASP A 372 -6.10 48.38 -13.28
N ARG A 373 -6.28 47.03 -13.33
CA ARG A 373 -6.84 46.36 -14.49
C ARG A 373 -8.28 46.70 -14.76
N VAL A 374 -9.08 46.80 -13.70
CA VAL A 374 -10.50 47.22 -13.81
C VAL A 374 -10.62 48.63 -14.23
N LEU A 375 -9.80 49.58 -13.72
CA LEU A 375 -9.77 50.98 -14.12
C LEU A 375 -9.43 51.15 -15.61
N ASP A 376 -8.45 50.37 -16.12
CA ASP A 376 -8.07 50.38 -17.53
C ASP A 376 -9.25 49.98 -18.42
N VAL A 377 -9.94 48.89 -18.10
CA VAL A 377 -11.11 48.41 -18.85
C VAL A 377 -12.29 49.40 -18.69
N TYR A 378 -12.57 49.87 -17.45
CA TYR A 378 -13.64 50.81 -17.17
C TYR A 378 -13.51 52.14 -17.96
N SER A 379 -12.27 52.64 -18.11
CA SER A 379 -11.99 53.87 -18.85
C SER A 379 -12.16 53.74 -20.36
N ARG A 380 -12.16 52.53 -20.90
CA ARG A 380 -12.31 52.24 -22.34
C ARG A 380 -13.78 51.94 -22.73
N MET A 381 -14.61 51.59 -21.78
CA MET A 381 -16.05 51.33 -21.98
C MET A 381 -16.89 52.57 -21.83
#